data_b614df8517119710b75b697fa5997821
#
_entry.id   b614df8517119710b75b697fa5997821
#
_cell.length_a   1.000
_cell.length_b   1.000
_cell.length_c   1.000
_cell.angle_alpha   90.00
_cell.angle_beta   90.00
_cell.angle_gamma   90.00
#
_symmetry.space_group_name_H-M   'P 1'
#
loop_
_entity.id
_entity.type
_entity.pdbx_description
1 polymer ?
#
loop_
_entity_poly.entity_id
_entity_poly.type
_entity_poly.pdbx_seq_one_letter_code
_entity_poly.pdbx_strand_id
1 'polypeptide(L)'
;MKSSITVICGHYGCGKTNLVLNLAAEAAQRGRRSVVVDMDVVNPYFRSSDYSALLKKLGVELIAPVFANTTLDTPVLPPEIFSIFNMENADIFIDAGGDDVGATALGQLHRQIETAGYEMLYVVNRYRVLSTKPEETLPLLREIETASHLKATAIVNNSNLAVQTDMQTVLDAVPFAKKAAELCHLPLLYSTAVSYTHLRAH
;
A
#
# COMPACT_ATOMS: atom_id res chain seq x y z
N MET A 1 20.88 10.53 -5.76
CA MET A 1 19.48 10.74 -6.18
C MET A 1 18.63 10.92 -4.93
N LYS A 2 17.55 11.71 -5.00
CA LYS A 2 16.64 11.88 -3.87
C LYS A 2 15.92 10.55 -3.59
N SER A 3 15.61 10.24 -2.33
CA SER A 3 14.75 9.12 -1.98
C SER A 3 13.31 9.41 -2.40
N SER A 4 12.55 8.37 -2.73
CA SER A 4 11.13 8.43 -3.04
C SER A 4 10.33 7.76 -1.92
N ILE A 5 9.15 8.31 -1.59
CA ILE A 5 8.21 7.72 -0.66
C ILE A 5 6.92 7.41 -1.42
N THR A 6 6.54 6.15 -1.43
CA THR A 6 5.27 5.69 -2.00
C THR A 6 4.43 5.06 -0.89
N VAL A 7 3.31 5.68 -0.58
CA VAL A 7 2.31 5.16 0.36
C VAL A 7 1.30 4.33 -0.41
N ILE A 8 1.07 3.11 0.03
CA ILE A 8 0.07 2.22 -0.57
C ILE A 8 -1.07 2.07 0.42
N CYS A 9 -2.23 2.58 0.05
CA CYS A 9 -3.45 2.55 0.87
C CYS A 9 -4.63 1.96 0.08
N GLY A 10 -5.72 1.69 0.75
CA GLY A 10 -6.92 1.13 0.16
C GLY A 10 -7.64 0.23 1.15
N HIS A 11 -8.86 -0.15 0.83
CA HIS A 11 -9.68 -0.94 1.73
C HIS A 11 -9.08 -2.33 2.01
N TYR A 12 -9.54 -2.95 3.11
CA TYR A 12 -9.11 -4.29 3.51
C TYR A 12 -9.28 -5.32 2.37
N GLY A 13 -8.25 -6.14 2.18
CA GLY A 13 -8.26 -7.23 1.20
C GLY A 13 -8.09 -6.80 -0.26
N CYS A 14 -7.88 -5.51 -0.59
CA CYS A 14 -7.63 -5.08 -1.97
C CYS A 14 -6.24 -5.45 -2.53
N GLY A 15 -5.37 -6.04 -1.69
CA GLY A 15 -4.06 -6.55 -2.09
C GLY A 15 -2.91 -5.55 -1.98
N LYS A 16 -2.98 -4.59 -1.06
CA LYS A 16 -1.93 -3.59 -0.78
C LYS A 16 -0.58 -4.23 -0.54
N THR A 17 -0.50 -5.14 0.42
CA THR A 17 0.74 -5.84 0.79
C THR A 17 1.40 -6.52 -0.42
N ASN A 18 0.61 -7.23 -1.25
CA ASN A 18 1.15 -7.83 -2.47
C ASN A 18 1.70 -6.78 -3.44
N LEU A 19 1.02 -5.66 -3.59
CA LEU A 19 1.51 -4.57 -4.43
C LEU A 19 2.81 -3.99 -3.89
N VAL A 20 2.88 -3.70 -2.58
CA VAL A 20 4.10 -3.23 -1.90
C VAL A 20 5.28 -4.16 -2.13
N LEU A 21 5.09 -5.46 -1.90
CA LEU A 21 6.15 -6.47 -2.06
C LEU A 21 6.67 -6.53 -3.50
N ASN A 22 5.78 -6.43 -4.49
CA ASN A 22 6.18 -6.46 -5.89
C ASN A 22 6.92 -5.17 -6.31
N LEU A 23 6.42 -4.00 -5.91
CA LEU A 23 7.10 -2.72 -6.20
C LEU A 23 8.48 -2.67 -5.55
N ALA A 24 8.60 -3.12 -4.31
CA ALA A 24 9.86 -3.16 -3.59
C ALA A 24 10.86 -4.14 -4.22
N ALA A 25 10.40 -5.33 -4.64
CA ALA A 25 11.22 -6.30 -5.34
C ALA A 25 11.72 -5.76 -6.69
N GLU A 26 10.85 -5.08 -7.45
CA GLU A 26 11.20 -4.48 -8.73
C GLU A 26 12.24 -3.36 -8.56
N ALA A 27 12.10 -2.50 -7.53
CA ALA A 27 13.08 -1.46 -7.22
C ALA A 27 14.45 -2.07 -6.89
N ALA A 28 14.48 -3.12 -6.05
CA ALA A 28 15.71 -3.83 -5.73
C ALA A 28 16.37 -4.48 -6.95
N GLN A 29 15.59 -5.10 -7.84
CA GLN A 29 16.09 -5.68 -9.10
C GLN A 29 16.70 -4.62 -10.04
N ARG A 30 16.21 -3.38 -9.98
CA ARG A 30 16.78 -2.24 -10.72
C ARG A 30 18.04 -1.65 -10.04
N GLY A 31 18.53 -2.28 -8.97
CA GLY A 31 19.71 -1.81 -8.22
C GLY A 31 19.46 -0.62 -7.31
N ARG A 32 18.18 -0.31 -6.99
CA ARG A 32 17.82 0.71 -6.02
C ARG A 32 17.83 0.14 -4.60
N ARG A 33 18.25 0.92 -3.63
CA ARG A 33 17.99 0.58 -2.22
C ARG A 33 16.47 0.60 -2.02
N SER A 34 15.91 -0.54 -1.67
CA SER A 34 14.45 -0.70 -1.52
C SER A 34 14.10 -1.00 -0.07
N VAL A 35 13.15 -0.24 0.47
CA VAL A 35 12.72 -0.32 1.87
C VAL A 35 11.20 -0.48 1.92
N VAL A 36 10.73 -1.49 2.64
CA VAL A 36 9.31 -1.67 2.98
C VAL A 36 9.09 -1.27 4.43
N VAL A 37 8.10 -0.44 4.66
CA VAL A 37 7.63 -0.05 6.00
C VAL A 37 6.24 -0.66 6.20
N ASP A 38 6.14 -1.60 7.13
CA ASP A 38 4.87 -2.27 7.46
C ASP A 38 4.15 -1.47 8.55
N MET A 39 3.07 -0.80 8.18
CA MET A 39 2.21 -0.05 9.10
C MET A 39 0.82 -0.69 9.25
N ASP A 40 0.61 -1.91 8.77
CA ASP A 40 -0.63 -2.64 8.99
C ASP A 40 -0.68 -3.24 10.40
N VAL A 41 -1.13 -2.43 11.35
CA VAL A 41 -1.15 -2.77 12.78
C VAL A 41 -2.20 -3.82 13.12
N VAL A 42 -3.27 -3.93 12.35
CA VAL A 42 -4.51 -4.64 12.71
C VAL A 42 -4.66 -5.98 12.01
N ASN A 43 -4.01 -6.18 10.88
CA ASN A 43 -4.17 -7.41 10.11
C ASN A 43 -3.21 -8.53 10.57
N PRO A 44 -3.68 -9.53 11.36
CA PRO A 44 -2.81 -10.60 11.82
C PRO A 44 -2.50 -11.65 10.74
N TYR A 45 -3.18 -11.62 9.58
CA TYR A 45 -3.16 -12.70 8.60
C TYR A 45 -2.28 -12.43 7.37
N PHE A 46 -1.97 -11.17 7.07
CA PHE A 46 -1.16 -10.77 5.92
C PHE A 46 -0.40 -9.49 6.22
N ARG A 47 0.84 -9.62 6.64
CA ARG A 47 1.74 -8.50 6.91
C ARG A 47 2.99 -8.60 6.05
N SER A 48 3.54 -7.46 5.66
CA SER A 48 4.86 -7.43 5.00
C SER A 48 5.93 -8.12 5.86
N SER A 49 5.79 -8.10 7.18
CA SER A 49 6.67 -8.78 8.14
C SER A 49 6.70 -10.31 7.97
N ASP A 50 5.60 -10.94 7.51
CA ASP A 50 5.54 -12.39 7.28
C ASP A 50 6.45 -12.82 6.11
N TYR A 51 6.86 -11.86 5.28
CA TYR A 51 7.74 -12.06 4.13
C TYR A 51 9.19 -11.66 4.38
N SER A 52 9.59 -11.45 5.63
CA SER A 52 10.92 -10.94 6.00
C SER A 52 12.07 -11.74 5.39
N ALA A 53 11.99 -13.09 5.43
CA ALA A 53 13.01 -13.95 4.83
C ALA A 53 13.09 -13.82 3.29
N LEU A 54 11.96 -13.62 2.64
CA LEU A 54 11.88 -13.43 1.20
C LEU A 54 12.41 -12.05 0.80
N LEU A 55 11.99 -10.99 1.49
CA LEU A 55 12.45 -9.63 1.27
C LEU A 55 13.97 -9.53 1.42
N LYS A 56 14.51 -10.16 2.46
CA LYS A 56 15.96 -10.24 2.66
C LYS A 56 16.70 -10.91 1.48
N LYS A 57 16.14 -12.01 0.93
CA LYS A 57 16.71 -12.67 -0.26
C LYS A 57 16.68 -11.78 -1.50
N LEU A 58 15.69 -10.89 -1.61
CA LEU A 58 15.53 -9.94 -2.71
C LEU A 58 16.33 -8.66 -2.52
N GLY A 59 17.06 -8.51 -1.40
CA GLY A 59 17.80 -7.29 -1.08
C GLY A 59 16.92 -6.12 -0.66
N VAL A 60 15.69 -6.41 -0.19
CA VAL A 60 14.75 -5.41 0.30
C VAL A 60 14.88 -5.32 1.83
N GLU A 61 15.06 -4.11 2.34
CA GLU A 61 15.07 -3.80 3.76
C GLU A 61 13.62 -3.73 4.29
N LEU A 62 13.34 -4.35 5.43
CA LEU A 62 12.03 -4.30 6.06
C LEU A 62 12.10 -3.58 7.40
N ILE A 63 11.26 -2.57 7.57
CA ILE A 63 10.97 -1.92 8.84
C ILE A 63 9.55 -2.33 9.24
N ALA A 64 9.46 -3.26 10.18
CA ALA A 64 8.20 -3.76 10.72
C ALA A 64 8.17 -3.49 12.22
N PRO A 65 7.64 -2.34 12.62
CA PRO A 65 7.63 -1.96 14.03
C PRO A 65 6.71 -2.88 14.83
N VAL A 66 7.20 -3.30 15.99
CA VAL A 66 6.36 -3.97 16.98
C VAL A 66 5.55 -2.88 17.68
N PHE A 67 4.31 -2.73 17.30
CA PHE A 67 3.40 -1.84 18.01
C PHE A 67 3.16 -2.45 19.40
N ALA A 68 3.57 -1.74 20.46
CA ALA A 68 3.25 -2.15 21.81
C ALA A 68 1.72 -2.21 21.96
N ASN A 69 1.22 -3.31 22.52
CA ASN A 69 -0.18 -3.42 22.94
C ASN A 69 -0.42 -2.39 24.04
N THR A 70 -0.65 -1.15 23.65
CA THR A 70 -1.05 -0.09 24.57
C THR A 70 -2.58 -0.15 24.67
N THR A 71 -3.10 -0.02 25.87
CA THR A 71 -4.53 0.18 26.14
C THR A 71 -5.03 1.53 25.63
N LEU A 72 -4.22 2.24 24.86
CA LEU A 72 -4.53 3.53 24.26
C LEU A 72 -5.08 3.28 22.84
N ASP A 73 -6.11 4.00 22.48
CA ASP A 73 -6.78 3.93 21.17
C ASP A 73 -5.87 4.36 20.00
N THR A 74 -4.68 4.86 20.26
CA THR A 74 -3.74 5.32 19.25
C THR A 74 -2.42 4.55 19.37
N PRO A 75 -1.98 3.83 18.30
CA PRO A 75 -0.71 3.11 18.32
C PRO A 75 0.46 4.10 18.42
N VAL A 76 1.39 3.81 19.32
CA VAL A 76 2.63 4.60 19.44
C VAL A 76 3.60 4.12 18.37
N LEU A 77 4.07 5.05 17.53
CA LEU A 77 5.07 4.76 16.49
C LEU A 77 6.45 4.62 17.13
N PRO A 78 7.13 3.49 16.92
CA PRO A 78 8.49 3.31 17.40
C PRO A 78 9.47 4.19 16.63
N PRO A 79 10.57 4.62 17.27
CA PRO A 79 11.55 5.55 16.68
C PRO A 79 12.15 5.07 15.35
N GLU A 80 12.21 3.76 15.13
CA GLU A 80 12.77 3.14 13.92
C GLU A 80 12.07 3.60 12.65
N ILE A 81 10.76 3.90 12.72
CA ILE A 81 10.00 4.38 11.54
C ILE A 81 10.56 5.72 11.06
N PHE A 82 10.96 6.60 11.97
CA PHE A 82 11.46 7.93 11.60
C PHE A 82 12.80 7.89 10.86
N SER A 83 13.51 6.77 10.90
CA SER A 83 14.78 6.61 10.18
C SER A 83 14.61 6.74 8.65
N ILE A 84 13.43 6.42 8.12
CA ILE A 84 13.15 6.50 6.66
C ILE A 84 13.34 7.91 6.09
N PHE A 85 13.08 8.95 6.88
CA PHE A 85 13.19 10.34 6.44
C PHE A 85 14.63 10.83 6.31
N ASN A 86 15.58 10.08 6.88
CA ASN A 86 17.02 10.35 6.80
C ASN A 86 17.74 9.46 5.79
N MET A 87 17.02 8.56 5.10
CA MET A 87 17.61 7.68 4.10
C MET A 87 17.88 8.43 2.80
N GLU A 88 19.01 8.15 2.18
CA GLU A 88 19.39 8.69 0.88
C GLU A 88 19.35 7.59 -0.19
N ASN A 89 19.00 7.98 -1.42
CA ASN A 89 18.97 7.07 -2.58
C ASN A 89 18.13 5.81 -2.39
N ALA A 90 17.05 5.89 -1.62
CA ALA A 90 16.17 4.79 -1.32
C ALA A 90 14.78 4.97 -1.94
N ASP A 91 14.18 3.89 -2.40
CA ASP A 91 12.77 3.81 -2.73
C ASP A 91 12.04 3.16 -1.54
N ILE A 92 11.19 3.94 -0.88
CA ILE A 92 10.52 3.60 0.37
C ILE A 92 9.05 3.35 0.06
N PHE A 93 8.57 2.16 0.39
CA PHE A 93 7.19 1.72 0.19
C PHE A 93 6.52 1.52 1.54
N ILE A 94 5.48 2.30 1.84
CA ILE A 94 4.74 2.22 3.10
C ILE A 94 3.46 1.43 2.86
N ASP A 95 3.36 0.25 3.49
CA ASP A 95 2.15 -0.57 3.51
C ASP A 95 1.21 -0.05 4.60
N ALA A 96 0.26 0.77 4.22
CA ALA A 96 -0.70 1.34 5.16
C ALA A 96 -1.83 0.34 5.45
N GLY A 97 -2.26 0.24 6.69
CA GLY A 97 -3.42 -0.56 7.08
C GLY A 97 -4.68 -0.17 6.29
N GLY A 98 -5.57 -1.14 6.11
CA GLY A 98 -6.82 -0.95 5.35
C GLY A 98 -8.00 -0.41 6.16
N ASP A 99 -7.76 0.00 7.37
CA ASP A 99 -8.75 0.48 8.34
C ASP A 99 -8.34 1.83 8.96
N ASP A 100 -9.22 2.35 9.80
CA ASP A 100 -9.03 3.64 10.49
C ASP A 100 -7.78 3.65 11.37
N VAL A 101 -7.40 2.50 11.96
CA VAL A 101 -6.24 2.41 12.85
C VAL A 101 -4.93 2.55 12.07
N GLY A 102 -4.81 1.83 10.95
CA GLY A 102 -3.66 1.93 10.06
C GLY A 102 -3.53 3.30 9.42
N ALA A 103 -4.65 3.89 9.01
CA ALA A 103 -4.67 5.26 8.47
C ALA A 103 -4.31 6.29 9.55
N THR A 104 -4.76 6.11 10.79
CA THR A 104 -4.40 6.97 11.94
C THR A 104 -2.91 6.87 12.27
N ALA A 105 -2.34 5.66 12.26
CA ALA A 105 -0.90 5.46 12.45
C ALA A 105 -0.10 6.22 11.39
N LEU A 106 -0.50 6.13 10.12
CA LEU A 106 0.09 6.90 9.03
C LEU A 106 -0.05 8.42 9.25
N GLY A 107 -1.18 8.86 9.79
CA GLY A 107 -1.46 10.27 10.12
C GLY A 107 -0.46 10.89 11.09
N GLN A 108 0.17 10.10 11.96
CA GLN A 108 1.22 10.59 12.86
C GLN A 108 2.49 11.01 12.10
N LEU A 109 2.70 10.53 10.88
CA LEU A 109 3.85 10.82 10.02
C LEU A 109 3.54 11.84 8.92
N HIS A 110 2.30 12.35 8.82
CA HIS A 110 1.85 13.13 7.67
C HIS A 110 2.78 14.31 7.35
N ARG A 111 3.21 15.09 8.37
CA ARG A 111 4.07 16.27 8.16
C ARG A 111 5.43 15.90 7.57
N GLN A 112 6.04 14.83 8.05
CA GLN A 112 7.33 14.35 7.55
C GLN A 112 7.19 13.81 6.13
N ILE A 113 6.13 13.06 5.86
CA ILE A 113 5.81 12.52 4.53
C ILE A 113 5.58 13.66 3.52
N GLU A 114 4.78 14.67 3.87
CA GLU A 114 4.55 15.84 3.02
C GLU A 114 5.84 16.62 2.76
N THR A 115 6.65 16.85 3.79
CA THR A 115 7.92 17.58 3.67
C THR A 115 8.93 16.84 2.77
N ALA A 116 8.97 15.51 2.85
CA ALA A 116 9.83 14.69 2.00
C ALA A 116 9.35 14.66 0.54
N GLY A 117 8.06 14.84 0.31
CA GLY A 117 7.36 14.61 -0.95
C GLY A 117 7.04 13.13 -1.12
N TYR A 118 5.83 12.82 -1.59
CA TYR A 118 5.33 11.46 -1.64
C TYR A 118 4.40 11.23 -2.82
N GLU A 119 4.20 9.97 -3.16
CA GLU A 119 3.05 9.48 -3.91
C GLU A 119 2.19 8.64 -2.98
N MET A 120 0.87 8.78 -3.08
CA MET A 120 -0.08 7.94 -2.34
C MET A 120 -0.99 7.22 -3.33
N LEU A 121 -0.80 5.91 -3.43
CA LEU A 121 -1.51 5.05 -4.37
C LEU A 121 -2.71 4.43 -3.67
N TYR A 122 -3.91 4.80 -4.12
CA TYR A 122 -5.14 4.19 -3.64
C TYR A 122 -5.46 2.93 -4.45
N VAL A 123 -5.40 1.77 -3.81
CA VAL A 123 -5.58 0.46 -4.43
C VAL A 123 -7.04 0.06 -4.40
N VAL A 124 -7.61 -0.22 -5.57
CA VAL A 124 -8.98 -0.71 -5.73
C VAL A 124 -9.01 -2.14 -6.24
N ASN A 125 -10.00 -2.92 -5.81
CA ASN A 125 -10.24 -4.28 -6.29
C ASN A 125 -11.75 -4.54 -6.41
N ARG A 126 -12.26 -4.58 -7.64
CA ARG A 126 -13.67 -4.80 -7.97
C ARG A 126 -14.27 -6.05 -7.34
N TYR A 127 -13.47 -7.08 -7.14
CA TYR A 127 -13.93 -8.40 -6.69
C TYR A 127 -13.96 -8.56 -5.16
N ARG A 128 -13.88 -7.43 -4.42
CA ARG A 128 -13.99 -7.42 -2.95
C ARG A 128 -15.34 -6.85 -2.51
N VAL A 129 -15.91 -7.46 -1.46
CA VAL A 129 -17.30 -7.25 -1.03
C VAL A 129 -17.66 -5.79 -0.77
N LEU A 130 -16.73 -4.98 -0.26
CA LEU A 130 -16.96 -3.57 0.07
C LEU A 130 -16.49 -2.58 -1.00
N SER A 131 -16.14 -3.06 -2.19
CA SER A 131 -15.69 -2.21 -3.31
C SER A 131 -16.16 -2.72 -4.66
N THR A 132 -17.37 -3.29 -4.70
CA THR A 132 -17.95 -3.85 -5.93
C THR A 132 -18.47 -2.78 -6.88
N LYS A 133 -18.82 -1.60 -6.35
CA LYS A 133 -19.35 -0.47 -7.12
C LYS A 133 -18.36 0.70 -7.12
N PRO A 134 -18.12 1.34 -8.26
CA PRO A 134 -17.22 2.50 -8.34
C PRO A 134 -17.61 3.65 -7.39
N GLU A 135 -18.91 3.80 -7.11
CA GLU A 135 -19.46 4.86 -6.26
C GLU A 135 -19.04 4.71 -4.79
N GLU A 136 -18.71 3.51 -4.36
CA GLU A 136 -18.23 3.20 -2.99
C GLU A 136 -16.78 3.65 -2.79
N THR A 137 -16.04 3.86 -3.87
CA THR A 137 -14.60 4.19 -3.81
C THR A 137 -14.32 5.54 -3.18
N LEU A 138 -15.08 6.57 -3.55
CA LEU A 138 -14.84 7.94 -3.08
C LEU A 138 -15.09 8.12 -1.57
N PRO A 139 -16.19 7.61 -0.99
CA PRO A 139 -16.38 7.65 0.47
C PRO A 139 -15.24 6.98 1.24
N LEU A 140 -14.86 5.76 0.85
CA LEU A 140 -13.76 5.02 1.49
C LEU A 140 -12.41 5.74 1.36
N LEU A 141 -12.13 6.32 0.19
CA LEU A 141 -10.93 7.13 0.00
C LEU A 141 -10.91 8.32 0.95
N ARG A 142 -12.03 9.02 1.10
CA ARG A 142 -12.12 10.20 1.99
C ARG A 142 -11.93 9.84 3.46
N GLU A 143 -12.39 8.69 3.91
CA GLU A 143 -12.14 8.19 5.27
C GLU A 143 -10.63 8.02 5.49
N ILE A 144 -9.93 7.34 4.58
CA ILE A 144 -8.49 7.15 4.65
C ILE A 144 -7.73 8.50 4.59
N GLU A 145 -8.10 9.39 3.70
CA GLU A 145 -7.48 10.72 3.58
C GLU A 145 -7.69 11.56 4.85
N THR A 146 -8.86 11.45 5.47
CA THR A 146 -9.17 12.16 6.71
C THR A 146 -8.36 11.62 7.88
N ALA A 147 -8.29 10.30 8.03
CA ALA A 147 -7.57 9.67 9.13
C ALA A 147 -6.04 9.80 8.97
N SER A 148 -5.53 9.72 7.75
CA SER A 148 -4.09 9.83 7.47
C SER A 148 -3.58 11.26 7.34
N HIS A 149 -4.46 12.25 7.15
CA HIS A 149 -4.12 13.64 6.79
C HIS A 149 -3.30 13.77 5.49
N LEU A 150 -3.29 12.75 4.65
CA LEU A 150 -2.61 12.72 3.36
C LEU A 150 -3.64 12.67 2.22
N LYS A 151 -3.22 13.08 1.02
CA LYS A 151 -4.05 13.02 -0.18
C LYS A 151 -3.54 11.97 -1.14
N ALA A 152 -4.45 11.13 -1.63
CA ALA A 152 -4.11 10.19 -2.69
C ALA A 152 -3.73 10.95 -3.97
N THR A 153 -2.73 10.44 -4.66
CA THR A 153 -2.20 11.03 -5.90
C THR A 153 -2.64 10.27 -7.14
N ALA A 154 -2.96 8.99 -7.00
CA ALA A 154 -3.40 8.14 -8.10
C ALA A 154 -4.18 6.92 -7.61
N ILE A 155 -4.90 6.27 -8.53
CA ILE A 155 -5.56 4.98 -8.32
C ILE A 155 -4.77 3.89 -9.03
N VAL A 156 -4.65 2.74 -8.36
CA VAL A 156 -4.14 1.50 -8.94
C VAL A 156 -5.24 0.45 -8.94
N ASN A 157 -5.52 -0.11 -10.10
CA ASN A 157 -6.46 -1.22 -10.22
C ASN A 157 -5.75 -2.55 -9.94
N ASN A 158 -6.01 -3.13 -8.79
CA ASN A 158 -5.49 -4.44 -8.39
C ASN A 158 -6.63 -5.49 -8.33
N SER A 159 -7.57 -5.40 -9.25
CA SER A 159 -8.71 -6.32 -9.32
C SER A 159 -8.25 -7.70 -9.76
N ASN A 160 -8.41 -8.67 -8.87
CA ASN A 160 -8.03 -10.05 -9.09
C ASN A 160 -8.88 -11.03 -8.27
N LEU A 161 -8.95 -12.27 -8.74
CA LEU A 161 -9.60 -13.41 -8.09
C LEU A 161 -8.57 -14.44 -7.60
N ALA A 162 -7.40 -13.98 -7.17
CA ALA A 162 -6.26 -14.81 -6.76
C ALA A 162 -5.91 -15.85 -7.85
N VAL A 163 -5.94 -17.14 -7.52
CA VAL A 163 -5.57 -18.23 -8.44
C VAL A 163 -6.51 -18.36 -9.66
N GLN A 164 -7.70 -17.79 -9.60
CA GLN A 164 -8.69 -17.83 -10.69
C GLN A 164 -8.57 -16.61 -11.63
N THR A 165 -7.58 -15.74 -11.41
CA THR A 165 -7.39 -14.54 -12.22
C THR A 165 -6.82 -14.93 -13.58
N ASP A 166 -7.55 -14.59 -14.62
CA ASP A 166 -7.11 -14.66 -16.02
C ASP A 166 -7.07 -13.25 -16.64
N MET A 167 -6.69 -13.19 -17.90
CA MET A 167 -6.64 -11.92 -18.64
C MET A 167 -8.01 -11.25 -18.73
N GLN A 168 -9.08 -12.04 -18.88
CA GLN A 168 -10.44 -11.52 -19.00
C GLN A 168 -10.88 -10.87 -17.66
N THR A 169 -10.57 -11.52 -16.53
CA THR A 169 -10.82 -10.97 -15.20
C THR A 169 -10.20 -9.57 -15.02
N VAL A 170 -8.97 -9.39 -15.51
CA VAL A 170 -8.29 -8.09 -15.43
C VAL A 170 -8.96 -7.06 -16.36
N LEU A 171 -9.27 -7.46 -17.60
CA LEU A 171 -9.89 -6.56 -18.59
C LEU A 171 -11.29 -6.11 -18.14
N ASP A 172 -12.09 -7.02 -17.58
CA ASP A 172 -13.46 -6.73 -17.10
C ASP A 172 -13.47 -5.73 -15.93
N ALA A 173 -12.36 -5.62 -15.22
CA ALA A 173 -12.23 -4.67 -14.11
C ALA A 173 -11.78 -3.26 -14.54
N VAL A 174 -11.28 -3.09 -15.77
CA VAL A 174 -10.81 -1.79 -16.26
C VAL A 174 -11.90 -0.72 -16.30
N PRO A 175 -13.14 -0.98 -16.76
CA PRO A 175 -14.21 0.02 -16.74
C PRO A 175 -14.55 0.48 -15.31
N PHE A 176 -14.57 -0.46 -14.35
CA PHE A 176 -14.76 -0.15 -12.94
C PHE A 176 -13.67 0.82 -12.44
N ALA A 177 -12.41 0.48 -12.67
CA ALA A 177 -11.28 1.27 -12.21
C ALA A 177 -11.24 2.68 -12.83
N LYS A 178 -11.57 2.80 -14.12
CA LYS A 178 -11.71 4.08 -14.81
C LYS A 178 -12.80 4.92 -14.17
N LYS A 179 -13.96 4.32 -13.90
CA LYS A 179 -15.08 5.04 -13.28
C LYS A 179 -14.76 5.47 -11.85
N ALA A 180 -14.11 4.62 -11.06
CA ALA A 180 -13.60 4.96 -9.72
C ALA A 180 -12.62 6.15 -9.77
N ALA A 181 -11.69 6.15 -10.72
CA ALA A 181 -10.73 7.23 -10.93
C ALA A 181 -11.40 8.55 -11.28
N GLU A 182 -12.40 8.53 -12.18
CA GLU A 182 -13.21 9.70 -12.53
C GLU A 182 -13.94 10.28 -11.29
N LEU A 183 -14.60 9.42 -10.51
CA LEU A 183 -15.34 9.82 -9.31
C LEU A 183 -14.44 10.41 -8.22
N CYS A 184 -13.21 9.90 -8.12
CA CYS A 184 -12.22 10.39 -7.17
C CYS A 184 -11.42 11.59 -7.70
N HIS A 185 -11.58 11.98 -8.96
CA HIS A 185 -10.77 13.00 -9.65
C HIS A 185 -9.26 12.72 -9.59
N LEU A 186 -8.90 11.45 -9.69
CA LEU A 186 -7.51 10.97 -9.65
C LEU A 186 -7.16 10.24 -10.96
N PRO A 187 -5.90 10.27 -11.39
CA PRO A 187 -5.46 9.45 -12.51
C PRO A 187 -5.50 7.96 -12.17
N LEU A 188 -5.95 7.13 -13.10
CA LEU A 188 -5.73 5.68 -13.06
C LEU A 188 -4.32 5.42 -13.59
N LEU A 189 -3.41 4.99 -12.71
CA LEU A 189 -2.00 4.86 -13.05
C LEU A 189 -1.74 3.60 -13.88
N TYR A 190 -2.20 2.45 -13.39
CA TYR A 190 -2.13 1.15 -14.10
C TYR A 190 -3.10 0.13 -13.50
N SER A 191 -3.25 -1.00 -14.21
CA SER A 191 -3.86 -2.22 -13.68
C SER A 191 -2.76 -3.26 -13.47
N THR A 192 -2.78 -3.93 -12.31
CA THR A 192 -1.90 -5.05 -12.07
C THR A 192 -2.43 -6.30 -12.74
N ALA A 193 -1.53 -7.14 -13.25
CA ALA A 193 -1.84 -8.50 -13.64
C ALA A 193 -1.11 -9.46 -12.69
N VAL A 194 -1.82 -10.46 -12.17
CA VAL A 194 -1.19 -11.47 -11.33
C VAL A 194 -0.32 -12.35 -12.23
N SER A 195 1.01 -12.16 -12.15
CA SER A 195 1.96 -13.10 -12.76
C SER A 195 2.12 -14.30 -11.83
N TYR A 196 1.78 -15.48 -12.31
CA TYR A 196 1.91 -16.73 -11.53
C TYR A 196 3.36 -17.13 -11.23
N THR A 197 4.35 -16.38 -11.70
CA THR A 197 5.76 -16.73 -11.63
C THR A 197 6.55 -16.07 -10.51
N HIS A 198 6.05 -15.02 -9.87
CA HIS A 198 6.81 -14.32 -8.84
C HIS A 198 5.93 -13.97 -7.64
N LEU A 199 6.37 -14.37 -6.45
CA LEU A 199 5.83 -14.00 -5.15
C LEU A 199 4.36 -14.41 -4.91
N ARG A 200 4.07 -15.71 -4.94
CA ARG A 200 2.86 -16.20 -4.26
C ARG A 200 3.10 -16.14 -2.76
N ALA A 201 2.29 -15.30 -2.10
CA ALA A 201 1.98 -15.50 -0.71
C ALA A 201 1.06 -16.73 -0.62
N HIS A 202 1.54 -17.80 -0.01
CA HIS A 202 0.74 -18.98 0.32
C HIS A 202 0.00 -18.74 1.61
#